data_19d31e80f47ab2418861f4713d066bd1
#
_entry.id   19d31e80f47ab2418861f4713d066bd1
#
_cell.length_a   1.000
_cell.length_b   1.000
_cell.length_c   1.000
_cell.angle_alpha   90.00
_cell.angle_beta   90.00
_cell.angle_gamma   90.00
#
_symmetry.space_group_name_H-M   'P 1'
#
loop_
_entity.id
_entity.type
_entity.pdbx_description
1 polymer ?
#
loop_
_entity_poly.entity_id
_entity_poly.type
_entity_poly.pdbx_seq_one_letter_code
_entity_poly.pdbx_strand_id
1 'polypeptide(L)'
;MVGPWPKALSSSALASKSVNFADIVRSRRMSRSFSDQTVDASIITSCIDLASRAPSAGKSQGWHVLVLENESTQRYWDVALPVERREGFAFPLLLRAPVIVLSMCDPTAYLEHYSEPDKKATGLGEGLDQWPAPYWTIDASFATMTFLLALEDVKLGALFFAHSNEAGLRHEFNIPDHIEILGAIAIGHEIEGQKRQGRSADRIRRSVESIIHQKNW
;
A
#
# COMPACT_ATOMS: atom_id res chain seq x y z
N MET A 1 -6.59 25.82 -1.84
CA MET A 1 -6.53 25.02 -3.09
C MET A 1 -5.16 24.36 -3.11
N VAL A 2 -5.12 23.05 -2.94
CA VAL A 2 -3.89 22.27 -3.09
C VAL A 2 -3.58 22.22 -4.58
N GLY A 3 -2.35 22.57 -4.97
CA GLY A 3 -1.91 22.50 -6.37
C GLY A 3 -1.92 21.07 -6.90
N PRO A 4 -1.77 20.86 -8.22
CA PRO A 4 -1.74 19.52 -8.78
C PRO A 4 -0.56 18.72 -8.22
N TRP A 5 -0.79 17.44 -7.95
CA TRP A 5 0.24 16.51 -7.49
C TRP A 5 1.39 16.43 -8.51
N PRO A 6 2.67 16.38 -8.07
CA PRO A 6 3.82 16.33 -8.97
C PRO A 6 3.78 15.13 -9.90
N LYS A 7 4.27 15.31 -11.13
CA LYS A 7 4.36 14.23 -12.11
C LYS A 7 5.45 13.22 -11.70
N ALA A 8 5.27 11.97 -12.12
CA ALA A 8 6.27 10.92 -11.97
C ALA A 8 7.59 11.31 -12.62
N LEU A 9 8.70 10.92 -12.02
CA LEU A 9 10.05 11.11 -12.59
C LEU A 9 10.20 10.26 -13.86
N SER A 10 11.04 10.72 -14.79
CA SER A 10 11.43 9.91 -15.94
C SER A 10 12.21 8.67 -15.50
N SER A 11 12.15 7.60 -16.28
CA SER A 11 12.88 6.36 -15.98
C SER A 11 14.40 6.58 -15.83
N SER A 12 14.97 7.56 -16.51
CA SER A 12 16.38 7.93 -16.38
C SER A 12 16.70 8.64 -15.06
N ALA A 13 15.73 9.33 -14.46
CA ALA A 13 15.91 10.00 -13.16
C ALA A 13 15.80 9.01 -11.98
N LEU A 14 15.14 7.87 -12.16
CA LEU A 14 15.09 6.76 -11.19
C LEU A 14 16.28 5.78 -11.33
N ALA A 15 17.10 5.90 -12.39
CA ALA A 15 18.21 5.00 -12.66
C ALA A 15 19.39 5.22 -11.70
N SER A 16 19.28 4.73 -10.48
CA SER A 16 20.43 4.22 -9.73
C SER A 16 20.77 2.81 -10.27
N LYS A 17 22.04 2.36 -10.17
CA LYS A 17 22.55 1.05 -10.63
C LYS A 17 21.45 -0.01 -10.61
N SER A 18 21.18 -0.69 -11.74
CA SER A 18 20.10 -1.68 -11.84
C SER A 18 20.21 -2.71 -10.71
N VAL A 19 19.36 -2.59 -9.72
CA VAL A 19 19.25 -3.58 -8.65
C VAL A 19 18.48 -4.76 -9.24
N ASN A 20 18.97 -5.99 -9.03
CA ASN A 20 18.28 -7.17 -9.51
C ASN A 20 16.95 -7.32 -8.75
N PHE A 21 15.86 -7.62 -9.46
CA PHE A 21 14.53 -7.86 -8.87
C PHE A 21 14.57 -8.85 -7.69
N ALA A 22 15.34 -9.93 -7.81
CA ALA A 22 15.48 -10.90 -6.73
C ALA A 22 16.10 -10.31 -5.46
N ASP A 23 16.99 -9.33 -5.60
CA ASP A 23 17.60 -8.65 -4.47
C ASP A 23 16.62 -7.69 -3.79
N ILE A 24 15.80 -6.97 -4.56
CA ILE A 24 14.71 -6.14 -4.04
C ILE A 24 13.74 -7.00 -3.21
N VAL A 25 13.30 -8.14 -3.75
CA VAL A 25 12.39 -9.05 -3.05
C VAL A 25 13.01 -9.59 -1.76
N ARG A 26 14.33 -9.91 -1.77
CA ARG A 26 15.04 -10.44 -0.60
C ARG A 26 15.34 -9.38 0.45
N SER A 27 15.67 -8.15 0.03
CA SER A 27 16.04 -7.06 0.95
C SER A 27 14.84 -6.42 1.61
N ARG A 28 13.69 -6.34 0.91
CA ARG A 28 12.49 -5.67 1.43
C ARG A 28 12.12 -6.15 2.84
N ARG A 29 11.98 -5.18 3.72
CA ARG A 29 11.57 -5.37 5.13
C ARG A 29 10.37 -4.47 5.45
N MET A 30 9.70 -4.74 6.55
CA MET A 30 8.68 -3.88 7.14
C MET A 30 9.34 -2.95 8.16
N SER A 31 9.60 -1.72 7.75
CA SER A 31 10.33 -0.70 8.52
C SER A 31 9.43 -0.06 9.59
N ARG A 32 9.93 0.10 10.81
CA ARG A 32 9.18 0.68 11.94
C ARG A 32 9.91 1.84 12.61
N SER A 33 11.01 2.28 12.01
CA SER A 33 11.85 3.34 12.56
C SER A 33 12.23 4.29 11.44
N PHE A 34 11.63 5.47 11.44
CA PHE A 34 11.82 6.48 10.40
C PHE A 34 12.47 7.73 10.99
N SER A 35 13.32 8.39 10.19
CA SER A 35 13.74 9.77 10.44
C SER A 35 12.62 10.72 10.03
N ASP A 36 12.78 11.99 10.40
CA ASP A 36 11.92 13.09 9.98
C ASP A 36 12.35 13.71 8.64
N GLN A 37 13.31 13.09 7.96
CA GLN A 37 13.73 13.52 6.63
C GLN A 37 12.57 13.41 5.64
N THR A 38 12.29 14.49 4.93
CA THR A 38 11.24 14.55 3.92
C THR A 38 11.52 13.60 2.75
N VAL A 39 10.46 13.13 2.11
CA VAL A 39 10.51 12.34 0.88
C VAL A 39 9.98 13.20 -0.25
N ASP A 40 10.67 13.19 -1.39
CA ASP A 40 10.21 13.90 -2.59
C ASP A 40 8.92 13.23 -3.12
N ALA A 41 7.84 14.01 -3.22
CA ALA A 41 6.56 13.54 -3.70
C ALA A 41 6.60 12.96 -5.12
N SER A 42 7.56 13.38 -5.97
CA SER A 42 7.75 12.82 -7.31
C SER A 42 8.26 11.37 -7.28
N ILE A 43 9.02 10.99 -6.24
CA ILE A 43 9.45 9.60 -6.00
C ILE A 43 8.23 8.75 -5.66
N ILE A 44 7.38 9.22 -4.75
CA ILE A 44 6.13 8.53 -4.39
C ILE A 44 5.24 8.35 -5.61
N THR A 45 5.05 9.41 -6.41
CA THR A 45 4.29 9.35 -7.67
C THR A 45 4.84 8.31 -8.62
N SER A 46 6.17 8.23 -8.77
CA SER A 46 6.82 7.26 -9.66
C SER A 46 6.63 5.83 -9.18
N CYS A 47 6.68 5.59 -7.87
CA CYS A 47 6.40 4.28 -7.29
C CYS A 47 4.93 3.88 -7.46
N ILE A 48 4.00 4.85 -7.37
CA ILE A 48 2.56 4.62 -7.64
C ILE A 48 2.34 4.31 -9.13
N ASP A 49 3.00 5.01 -10.05
CA ASP A 49 2.93 4.70 -11.50
C ASP A 49 3.36 3.26 -11.79
N LEU A 50 4.47 2.80 -11.19
CA LEU A 50 4.89 1.40 -11.31
C LEU A 50 3.84 0.44 -10.74
N ALA A 51 3.29 0.74 -9.57
CA ALA A 51 2.28 -0.08 -8.91
C ALA A 51 0.97 -0.17 -9.72
N SER A 52 0.58 0.90 -10.40
CA SER A 52 -0.63 0.93 -11.24
C SER A 52 -0.59 -0.02 -12.44
N ARG A 53 0.58 -0.60 -12.74
CA ARG A 53 0.78 -1.62 -13.79
C ARG A 53 0.46 -3.03 -13.32
N ALA A 54 0.13 -3.21 -12.04
CA ALA A 54 -0.33 -4.50 -11.53
C ALA A 54 -1.58 -4.97 -12.30
N PRO A 55 -1.74 -6.29 -12.50
CA PRO A 55 -2.90 -6.82 -13.20
C PRO A 55 -4.18 -6.58 -12.37
N SER A 56 -5.30 -6.43 -13.08
CA SER A 56 -6.62 -6.45 -12.48
C SER A 56 -7.62 -7.20 -13.37
N ALA A 57 -8.62 -7.81 -12.76
CA ALA A 57 -9.64 -8.57 -13.47
C ALA A 57 -10.30 -7.70 -14.53
N GLY A 58 -10.25 -8.16 -15.80
CA GLY A 58 -10.75 -7.38 -16.92
C GLY A 58 -10.10 -6.01 -17.12
N LYS A 59 -9.03 -5.68 -16.38
CA LYS A 59 -8.43 -4.33 -16.32
C LYS A 59 -9.36 -3.29 -15.66
N SER A 60 -10.12 -3.71 -14.64
CA SER A 60 -11.04 -2.82 -13.89
C SER A 60 -10.32 -1.67 -13.15
N GLN A 61 -9.06 -1.87 -12.76
CA GLN A 61 -8.18 -0.82 -12.20
C GLN A 61 -8.76 -0.11 -10.97
N GLY A 62 -9.44 -0.86 -10.09
CA GLY A 62 -10.09 -0.32 -8.88
C GLY A 62 -9.16 -0.02 -7.70
N TRP A 63 -7.83 0.00 -7.89
CA TRP A 63 -6.90 0.38 -6.84
C TRP A 63 -6.78 1.90 -6.73
N HIS A 64 -6.90 2.40 -5.50
CA HIS A 64 -6.76 3.83 -5.17
C HIS A 64 -5.78 4.01 -4.02
N VAL A 65 -5.17 5.18 -3.96
CA VAL A 65 -4.32 5.60 -2.85
C VAL A 65 -4.65 7.00 -2.40
N LEU A 66 -4.67 7.22 -1.09
CA LEU A 66 -4.68 8.55 -0.50
C LEU A 66 -3.30 8.79 0.12
N VAL A 67 -2.57 9.76 -0.43
CA VAL A 67 -1.23 10.13 0.04
C VAL A 67 -1.33 11.29 1.02
N LEU A 68 -0.80 11.10 2.21
CA LEU A 68 -0.82 12.05 3.31
C LEU A 68 0.61 12.45 3.63
N GLU A 69 0.89 13.75 3.59
CA GLU A 69 2.19 14.35 3.86
C GLU A 69 2.03 15.55 4.79
N ASN A 70 3.11 15.98 5.40
CA ASN A 70 3.15 17.16 6.25
C ASN A 70 2.09 17.10 7.37
N GLU A 71 1.24 18.11 7.49
CA GLU A 71 0.17 18.16 8.50
C GLU A 71 -0.82 17.01 8.40
N SER A 72 -1.01 16.45 7.18
CA SER A 72 -1.94 15.34 6.98
C SER A 72 -1.47 14.05 7.63
N THR A 73 -0.15 13.84 7.79
CA THR A 73 0.36 12.69 8.55
C THR A 73 0.02 12.80 10.03
N GLN A 74 0.10 14.02 10.59
CA GLN A 74 -0.28 14.25 11.98
C GLN A 74 -1.77 14.01 12.18
N ARG A 75 -2.63 14.54 11.29
CA ARG A 75 -4.08 14.30 11.32
C ARG A 75 -4.42 12.81 11.25
N TYR A 76 -3.70 12.04 10.42
CA TYR A 76 -3.85 10.60 10.38
C TYR A 76 -3.56 9.96 11.75
N TRP A 77 -2.43 10.32 12.37
CA TRP A 77 -2.07 9.75 13.66
C TRP A 77 -3.00 10.19 14.78
N ASP A 78 -3.54 11.40 14.73
CA ASP A 78 -4.50 11.89 15.74
C ASP A 78 -5.79 11.06 15.72
N VAL A 79 -6.20 10.57 14.55
CA VAL A 79 -7.35 9.66 14.40
C VAL A 79 -6.98 8.21 14.71
N ALA A 80 -5.88 7.70 14.13
CA ALA A 80 -5.51 6.28 14.20
C ALA A 80 -4.86 5.91 15.54
N LEU A 81 -4.12 6.82 16.16
CA LEU A 81 -3.47 6.66 17.46
C LEU A 81 -3.51 7.98 18.22
N PRO A 82 -4.62 8.31 18.90
CA PRO A 82 -4.76 9.52 19.69
C PRO A 82 -3.63 9.72 20.70
N VAL A 83 -3.33 10.96 21.05
CA VAL A 83 -2.15 11.35 21.87
C VAL A 83 -2.11 10.57 23.18
N GLU A 84 -3.26 10.35 23.81
CA GLU A 84 -3.40 9.64 25.09
C GLU A 84 -2.98 8.17 25.00
N ARG A 85 -2.99 7.61 23.79
CA ARG A 85 -2.61 6.20 23.51
C ARG A 85 -1.18 6.07 23.00
N ARG A 86 -0.43 7.18 22.81
CA ARG A 86 0.96 7.17 22.31
C ARG A 86 1.97 6.82 23.40
N GLU A 87 1.65 7.11 24.65
CA GLU A 87 2.48 6.69 25.78
C GLU A 87 2.49 5.14 25.81
N GLY A 88 3.70 4.56 25.82
CA GLY A 88 3.88 3.11 25.77
C GLY A 88 3.68 2.47 24.40
N PHE A 89 3.42 3.24 23.33
CA PHE A 89 3.35 2.69 21.98
C PHE A 89 4.68 2.01 21.58
N ALA A 90 4.59 0.78 21.15
CA ALA A 90 5.77 -0.08 20.94
C ALA A 90 6.75 0.44 19.89
N PHE A 91 6.29 1.29 18.96
CA PHE A 91 7.08 1.77 17.81
C PHE A 91 7.02 3.31 17.68
N PRO A 92 7.54 4.09 18.64
CA PRO A 92 7.40 5.55 18.62
C PRO A 92 8.02 6.19 17.38
N LEU A 93 9.07 5.60 16.81
CA LEU A 93 9.73 6.11 15.61
C LEU A 93 8.91 5.82 14.31
N LEU A 94 7.87 5.01 14.37
CA LEU A 94 6.91 4.86 13.28
C LEU A 94 6.12 6.15 13.04
N LEU A 95 5.82 6.90 14.12
CA LEU A 95 5.07 8.15 14.06
C LEU A 95 5.84 9.29 13.36
N ARG A 96 7.13 9.10 13.12
CA ARG A 96 8.00 10.04 12.40
C ARG A 96 7.98 9.85 10.88
N ALA A 97 7.31 8.83 10.37
CA ALA A 97 7.22 8.61 8.93
C ALA A 97 6.66 9.87 8.24
N PRO A 98 7.41 10.48 7.28
CA PRO A 98 6.99 11.73 6.64
C PRO A 98 5.82 11.55 5.67
N VAL A 99 5.53 10.31 5.26
CA VAL A 99 4.43 9.99 4.36
C VAL A 99 3.63 8.81 4.91
N ILE A 100 2.31 8.97 4.89
CA ILE A 100 1.36 7.87 5.10
C ILE A 100 0.54 7.71 3.82
N VAL A 101 0.41 6.50 3.32
CA VAL A 101 -0.45 6.17 2.18
C VAL A 101 -1.54 5.21 2.66
N LEU A 102 -2.82 5.57 2.47
CA LEU A 102 -3.90 4.60 2.59
C LEU A 102 -4.04 3.88 1.25
N SER A 103 -3.87 2.56 1.27
CA SER A 103 -4.16 1.69 0.13
C SER A 103 -5.61 1.28 0.19
N MET A 104 -6.34 1.48 -0.89
CA MET A 104 -7.78 1.34 -0.97
C MET A 104 -8.17 0.64 -2.26
N CYS A 105 -9.40 0.11 -2.29
CA CYS A 105 -9.98 -0.40 -3.51
C CYS A 105 -11.44 0.05 -3.67
N ASP A 106 -11.85 0.11 -4.93
CA ASP A 106 -13.22 0.43 -5.34
C ASP A 106 -13.89 -0.81 -5.92
N PRO A 107 -14.76 -1.50 -5.15
CA PRO A 107 -15.54 -2.61 -5.67
C PRO A 107 -16.51 -2.22 -6.79
N THR A 108 -16.98 -0.95 -6.80
CA THR A 108 -17.97 -0.49 -7.80
C THR A 108 -17.39 -0.42 -9.20
N ALA A 109 -16.07 -0.12 -9.32
CA ALA A 109 -15.36 -0.14 -10.60
C ALA A 109 -15.43 -1.52 -11.29
N TYR A 110 -15.51 -2.59 -10.51
CA TYR A 110 -15.66 -3.96 -11.03
C TYR A 110 -17.08 -4.23 -11.51
N LEU A 111 -18.09 -3.78 -10.76
CA LEU A 111 -19.48 -3.92 -11.17
C LEU A 111 -19.76 -3.12 -12.45
N GLU A 112 -19.30 -1.88 -12.51
CA GLU A 112 -19.46 -1.02 -13.69
C GLU A 112 -18.80 -1.65 -14.92
N HIS A 113 -17.53 -2.06 -14.80
CA HIS A 113 -16.80 -2.67 -15.91
C HIS A 113 -17.43 -3.99 -16.40
N TYR A 114 -17.88 -4.83 -15.46
CA TYR A 114 -18.49 -6.12 -15.83
C TYR A 114 -19.98 -6.02 -16.22
N SER A 115 -20.58 -4.85 -16.13
CA SER A 115 -21.90 -4.52 -16.70
C SER A 115 -21.80 -4.11 -18.17
N GLU A 116 -20.59 -3.88 -18.72
CA GLU A 116 -20.39 -3.54 -20.12
C GLU A 116 -20.85 -4.68 -21.07
N PRO A 117 -21.26 -4.35 -22.33
CA PRO A 117 -21.87 -5.32 -23.24
C PRO A 117 -21.02 -6.57 -23.50
N ASP A 118 -19.69 -6.45 -23.57
CA ASP A 118 -18.76 -7.55 -23.81
C ASP A 118 -18.52 -8.44 -22.58
N LYS A 119 -18.87 -7.97 -21.39
CA LYS A 119 -18.73 -8.67 -20.10
C LYS A 119 -20.06 -9.19 -19.53
N LYS A 120 -21.17 -8.64 -19.97
CA LYS A 120 -22.52 -8.90 -19.42
C LYS A 120 -22.86 -10.39 -19.33
N ALA A 121 -22.41 -11.20 -20.28
CA ALA A 121 -22.66 -12.64 -20.28
C ALA A 121 -22.01 -13.38 -19.09
N THR A 122 -21.10 -12.75 -18.36
CA THR A 122 -20.48 -13.34 -17.16
C THR A 122 -21.38 -13.30 -15.94
N GLY A 123 -22.35 -12.38 -15.87
CA GLY A 123 -23.19 -12.11 -14.70
C GLY A 123 -22.47 -11.36 -13.55
N LEU A 124 -21.16 -11.12 -13.66
CA LEU A 124 -20.38 -10.53 -12.55
C LEU A 124 -20.71 -9.06 -12.30
N GLY A 125 -21.33 -8.37 -13.25
CA GLY A 125 -21.80 -7.00 -13.06
C GLY A 125 -23.10 -6.88 -12.28
N GLU A 126 -23.78 -8.00 -11.96
CA GLU A 126 -25.09 -7.99 -11.29
C GLU A 126 -24.97 -7.78 -9.77
N GLY A 127 -23.80 -8.06 -9.17
CA GLY A 127 -23.57 -7.86 -7.75
C GLY A 127 -22.20 -8.38 -7.29
N LEU A 128 -21.70 -7.86 -6.16
CA LEU A 128 -20.43 -8.30 -5.58
C LEU A 128 -20.47 -9.76 -5.10
N ASP A 129 -21.66 -10.26 -4.76
CA ASP A 129 -21.91 -11.64 -4.36
C ASP A 129 -21.80 -12.66 -5.51
N GLN A 130 -21.84 -12.20 -6.77
CA GLN A 130 -21.62 -13.04 -7.95
C GLN A 130 -20.14 -13.37 -8.17
N TRP A 131 -19.24 -12.67 -7.53
CA TRP A 131 -17.79 -12.89 -7.67
C TRP A 131 -17.34 -14.09 -6.82
N PRO A 132 -16.53 -15.00 -7.36
CA PRO A 132 -16.02 -16.18 -6.62
C PRO A 132 -15.04 -15.81 -5.49
N ALA A 133 -14.48 -14.61 -5.54
CA ALA A 133 -13.61 -14.03 -4.54
C ALA A 133 -13.62 -12.49 -4.69
N PRO A 134 -13.23 -11.73 -3.67
CA PRO A 134 -13.16 -10.26 -3.75
C PRO A 134 -11.98 -9.80 -4.63
N TYR A 135 -12.16 -9.84 -5.95
CA TYR A 135 -11.09 -9.51 -6.89
C TYR A 135 -10.59 -8.06 -6.74
N TRP A 136 -11.46 -7.11 -6.33
CA TRP A 136 -11.04 -5.75 -6.01
C TRP A 136 -9.97 -5.70 -4.91
N THR A 137 -10.09 -6.55 -3.88
CA THR A 137 -9.10 -6.67 -2.80
C THR A 137 -7.84 -7.41 -3.27
N ILE A 138 -8.00 -8.48 -4.08
CA ILE A 138 -6.88 -9.28 -4.62
C ILE A 138 -6.00 -8.39 -5.51
N ASP A 139 -6.61 -7.70 -6.46
CA ASP A 139 -5.91 -6.87 -7.45
C ASP A 139 -5.24 -5.66 -6.79
N ALA A 140 -5.94 -5.01 -5.85
CA ALA A 140 -5.36 -3.93 -5.06
C ALA A 140 -4.20 -4.42 -4.18
N SER A 141 -4.21 -5.70 -3.74
CA SER A 141 -3.09 -6.30 -3.03
C SER A 141 -1.87 -6.52 -3.94
N PHE A 142 -2.08 -6.86 -5.22
CA PHE A 142 -1.00 -6.93 -6.21
C PHE A 142 -0.36 -5.55 -6.43
N ALA A 143 -1.19 -4.51 -6.59
CA ALA A 143 -0.71 -3.14 -6.72
C ALA A 143 0.04 -2.68 -5.45
N THR A 144 -0.51 -2.95 -4.27
CA THR A 144 0.12 -2.64 -2.99
C THR A 144 1.48 -3.33 -2.84
N MET A 145 1.59 -4.62 -3.18
CA MET A 145 2.88 -5.31 -3.12
C MET A 145 3.87 -4.75 -4.13
N THR A 146 3.43 -4.42 -5.34
CA THR A 146 4.27 -3.76 -6.35
C THR A 146 4.78 -2.41 -5.86
N PHE A 147 3.92 -1.62 -5.19
CA PHE A 147 4.30 -0.36 -4.57
C PHE A 147 5.37 -0.54 -3.49
N LEU A 148 5.22 -1.53 -2.60
CA LEU A 148 6.23 -1.84 -1.57
C LEU A 148 7.58 -2.24 -2.17
N LEU A 149 7.59 -2.95 -3.30
CA LEU A 149 8.83 -3.30 -4.02
C LEU A 149 9.46 -2.08 -4.70
N ALA A 150 8.64 -1.20 -5.29
CA ALA A 150 9.12 0.04 -5.89
C ALA A 150 9.75 0.98 -4.85
N LEU A 151 9.19 1.07 -3.65
CA LEU A 151 9.76 1.83 -2.53
C LEU A 151 11.10 1.25 -2.07
N GLU A 152 11.22 -0.08 -2.00
CA GLU A 152 12.49 -0.75 -1.68
C GLU A 152 13.58 -0.48 -2.75
N ASP A 153 13.20 -0.46 -4.03
CA ASP A 153 14.13 -0.17 -5.13
C ASP A 153 14.75 1.22 -5.01
N VAL A 154 13.95 2.22 -4.62
CA VAL A 154 14.42 3.60 -4.38
C VAL A 154 14.97 3.81 -2.96
N LYS A 155 15.19 2.74 -2.17
CA LYS A 155 15.76 2.76 -0.82
C LYS A 155 14.93 3.54 0.21
N LEU A 156 13.63 3.56 0.03
CA LEU A 156 12.69 4.03 1.05
C LEU A 156 12.20 2.85 1.90
N GLY A 157 12.26 3.01 3.21
CA GLY A 157 11.62 2.09 4.14
C GLY A 157 10.10 2.21 4.05
N ALA A 158 9.41 1.07 4.18
CA ALA A 158 7.96 1.04 4.21
C ALA A 158 7.42 0.03 5.23
N LEU A 159 6.28 0.34 5.84
CA LEU A 159 5.50 -0.57 6.66
C LEU A 159 4.04 -0.56 6.20
N PHE A 160 3.56 -1.69 5.69
CA PHE A 160 2.12 -1.90 5.54
C PHE A 160 1.55 -2.45 6.85
N PHE A 161 0.48 -1.83 7.34
CA PHE A 161 -0.16 -2.21 8.61
C PHE A 161 -1.68 -1.98 8.57
N ALA A 162 -2.40 -2.71 9.42
CA ALA A 162 -3.84 -2.52 9.55
C ALA A 162 -4.14 -1.12 10.10
N HIS A 163 -5.13 -0.46 9.52
CA HIS A 163 -5.66 0.79 10.05
C HIS A 163 -6.50 0.53 11.31
N SER A 164 -6.65 1.56 12.11
CA SER A 164 -7.56 1.58 13.25
C SER A 164 -8.52 2.76 13.11
N ASN A 165 -9.68 2.69 13.75
CA ASN A 165 -10.69 3.76 13.71
C ASN A 165 -11.09 4.14 12.28
N GLU A 166 -11.54 3.16 11.49
CA GLU A 166 -11.91 3.37 10.09
C GLU A 166 -12.95 4.49 9.92
N ALA A 167 -13.99 4.52 10.76
CA ALA A 167 -15.01 5.56 10.70
C ALA A 167 -14.42 6.97 10.89
N GLY A 168 -13.47 7.12 11.83
CA GLY A 168 -12.76 8.38 12.03
C GLY A 168 -11.90 8.77 10.82
N LEU A 169 -11.20 7.82 10.21
CA LEU A 169 -10.41 8.08 9.00
C LEU A 169 -11.29 8.49 7.82
N ARG A 170 -12.43 7.81 7.62
CA ARG A 170 -13.40 8.17 6.59
C ARG A 170 -13.91 9.59 6.76
N HIS A 171 -14.29 9.95 7.97
CA HIS A 171 -14.76 11.30 8.30
C HIS A 171 -13.67 12.35 8.09
N GLU A 172 -12.45 12.12 8.62
CA GLU A 172 -11.33 13.06 8.58
C GLU A 172 -10.88 13.36 7.14
N PHE A 173 -10.85 12.35 6.28
CA PHE A 173 -10.33 12.46 4.93
C PHE A 173 -11.40 12.39 3.83
N ASN A 174 -12.68 12.44 4.19
CA ASN A 174 -13.82 12.38 3.27
C ASN A 174 -13.75 11.17 2.32
N ILE A 175 -13.39 9.98 2.86
CA ILE A 175 -13.31 8.75 2.06
C ILE A 175 -14.74 8.23 1.85
N PRO A 176 -15.18 8.05 0.58
CA PRO A 176 -16.52 7.55 0.28
C PRO A 176 -16.78 6.16 0.86
N ASP A 177 -18.03 5.88 1.22
CA ASP A 177 -18.42 4.61 1.87
C ASP A 177 -18.19 3.38 0.99
N HIS A 178 -18.28 3.51 -0.34
CA HIS A 178 -18.05 2.41 -1.29
C HIS A 178 -16.57 2.05 -1.47
N ILE A 179 -15.65 2.90 -1.03
CA ILE A 179 -14.21 2.64 -1.09
C ILE A 179 -13.79 1.81 0.12
N GLU A 180 -13.18 0.67 -0.08
CA GLU A 180 -12.63 -0.17 0.99
C GLU A 180 -11.19 0.23 1.33
N ILE A 181 -10.88 0.41 2.62
CA ILE A 181 -9.52 0.69 3.08
C ILE A 181 -8.82 -0.63 3.39
N LEU A 182 -7.80 -0.99 2.63
CA LEU A 182 -7.03 -2.23 2.83
C LEU A 182 -6.04 -2.12 3.99
N GLY A 183 -5.48 -0.94 4.18
CA GLY A 183 -4.49 -0.67 5.22
C GLY A 183 -3.72 0.61 4.96
N ALA A 184 -2.83 0.94 5.89
CA ALA A 184 -1.96 2.10 5.80
C ALA A 184 -0.51 1.68 5.53
N ILE A 185 0.22 2.54 4.82
CA ILE A 185 1.64 2.36 4.53
C ILE A 185 2.38 3.59 5.06
N ALA A 186 3.20 3.40 6.09
CA ALA A 186 4.16 4.42 6.53
C ALA A 186 5.42 4.33 5.68
N ILE A 187 5.90 5.47 5.18
CA ILE A 187 7.01 5.56 4.24
C ILE A 187 7.99 6.63 4.70
N GLY A 188 9.29 6.36 4.56
CA GLY A 188 10.33 7.33 4.89
C GLY A 188 11.72 6.72 4.86
N HIS A 189 12.72 7.51 5.25
CA HIS A 189 14.10 7.05 5.40
C HIS A 189 14.29 6.31 6.72
N GLU A 190 14.81 5.08 6.66
CA GLU A 190 15.09 4.30 7.86
C GLU A 190 16.22 4.91 8.68
N ILE A 191 16.12 4.84 10.01
CA ILE A 191 17.22 5.20 10.91
C ILE A 191 18.17 3.99 11.00
N GLU A 192 19.43 4.18 10.56
CA GLU A 192 20.45 3.15 10.68
C GLU A 192 20.69 2.75 12.15
N GLY A 193 20.88 1.46 12.36
CA GLY A 193 21.14 0.89 13.71
C GLY A 193 19.92 0.77 14.61
N GLN A 194 18.76 1.33 14.25
CA GLN A 194 17.52 1.26 15.04
C GLN A 194 16.46 0.33 14.41
N LYS A 195 16.89 -0.72 13.72
CA LYS A 195 15.99 -1.70 13.11
C LYS A 195 15.27 -2.51 14.19
N ARG A 196 14.13 -2.02 14.67
CA ARG A 196 13.29 -2.77 15.59
C ARG A 196 12.54 -3.85 14.81
N GLN A 197 12.88 -5.09 15.09
CA GLN A 197 12.24 -6.24 14.46
C GLN A 197 10.78 -6.38 14.94
N GLY A 198 9.89 -6.75 14.03
CA GLY A 198 8.52 -7.12 14.39
C GLY A 198 8.49 -8.44 15.17
N ARG A 199 7.43 -8.69 15.95
CA ARG A 199 7.27 -9.92 16.78
C ARG A 199 7.38 -11.22 15.98
N SER A 200 7.19 -11.18 14.68
CA SER A 200 7.26 -12.34 13.78
C SER A 200 8.57 -12.46 13.00
N ALA A 201 9.56 -11.59 13.29
CA ALA A 201 10.82 -11.59 12.54
C ALA A 201 11.61 -12.89 12.66
N ASP A 202 11.51 -13.54 13.82
CA ASP A 202 12.23 -14.81 14.12
C ASP A 202 11.45 -16.04 13.62
N ARG A 203 10.26 -15.90 13.06
CA ARG A 203 9.52 -17.02 12.48
C ARG A 203 10.23 -17.55 11.24
N ILE A 204 10.55 -18.85 11.28
CA ILE A 204 11.12 -19.56 10.14
C ILE A 204 10.11 -19.53 8.98
N ARG A 205 10.58 -19.19 7.79
CA ARG A 205 9.77 -19.30 6.57
C ARG A 205 9.47 -20.75 6.26
N ARG A 206 8.28 -21.01 5.78
CA ARG A 206 7.94 -22.35 5.24
C ARG A 206 8.91 -22.69 4.11
N SER A 207 9.27 -23.95 4.00
CA SER A 207 10.05 -24.42 2.85
C SER A 207 9.22 -24.38 1.56
N VAL A 208 9.89 -24.26 0.42
CA VAL A 208 9.22 -24.23 -0.89
C VAL A 208 8.43 -25.52 -1.12
N GLU A 209 8.98 -26.67 -0.68
CA GLU A 209 8.35 -27.99 -0.78
C GLU A 209 7.05 -28.06 0.00
N SER A 210 6.95 -27.33 1.13
CA SER A 210 5.72 -27.28 1.93
C SER A 210 4.63 -26.38 1.35
N ILE A 211 4.94 -25.63 0.29
CA ILE A 211 4.02 -24.72 -0.41
C ILE A 211 3.56 -25.33 -1.73
N ILE A 212 4.43 -26.13 -2.36
CA ILE A 212 4.14 -26.74 -3.67
C ILE A 212 3.42 -28.07 -3.44
N HIS A 213 2.24 -28.18 -4.01
CA HIS A 213 1.48 -29.43 -4.13
C HIS A 213 1.41 -29.83 -5.59
N GLN A 214 1.78 -31.07 -5.92
CA GLN A 214 1.78 -31.59 -7.29
C GLN A 214 0.71 -32.67 -7.44
N LYS A 215 -0.14 -32.52 -8.46
CA LYS A 215 -1.25 -33.40 -8.85
C LYS A 215 -2.42 -33.42 -7.87
N ASN A 216 -2.15 -33.52 -6.55
CA ASN A 216 -3.16 -33.52 -5.50
C ASN A 216 -2.72 -32.58 -4.37
N TRP A 217 -3.66 -32.12 -3.54
CA TRP A 217 -3.38 -31.34 -2.34
C TRP A 217 -2.77 -32.25 -1.27
#